data_81b24d61a0da7480fc991abd2d342460
#
_entry.id   81b24d61a0da7480fc991abd2d342460
#
_cell.length_a   1.000
_cell.length_b   1.000
_cell.length_c   1.000
_cell.angle_alpha   90.00
_cell.angle_beta   90.00
_cell.angle_gamma   90.00
#
_symmetry.space_group_name_H-M   'P 1'
#
loop_
_entity.id
_entity.type
_entity.pdbx_description
1 polymer ?
#
loop_
_entity_poly.entity_id
_entity_poly.type
_entity_poly.pdbx_seq_one_letter_code
_entity_poly.pdbx_strand_id
1 'polypeptide(L)'
;MRSQILLLTFLALPCVGFGQNPPTKPLAEDWDYAAPMKKIAAKFRGTEGVVIHLGGSMTIANPYGTWARSGKGKTPDDEAILKWMHTDKKDKTDGWWLCRTEVVPYRAHTSESGLKATMLFAGGKRGLPTLEKILDDTKPRMVTIECGIYDVEDGTPIDAYRKDMARALDLILERGAIPILNTIPPFKAQFEKTKQFNEALRVIAKERGTPIIDLEREILTRRPDDWFGTLMNRIHLTAGNVSAEPTPENLRKSGYQLRGWLTVQKVAEVKRRVL
;
A
#
# COMPACT_ATOMS: atom_id res chain seq x y z
N MET A 1 2.79 -10.55 71.47
CA MET A 1 2.33 -9.85 70.23
C MET A 1 3.57 -9.58 69.41
N ARG A 2 3.82 -10.34 68.34
CA ARG A 2 4.96 -10.14 67.40
C ARG A 2 4.41 -9.49 66.11
N SER A 3 4.79 -8.24 65.89
CA SER A 3 4.48 -7.54 64.64
C SER A 3 5.37 -8.05 63.53
N GLN A 4 4.78 -8.61 62.47
CA GLN A 4 5.46 -8.91 61.20
C GLN A 4 5.42 -7.67 60.32
N ILE A 5 6.58 -7.15 59.97
CA ILE A 5 6.77 -6.09 59.00
C ILE A 5 6.83 -6.74 57.62
N LEU A 6 5.83 -6.47 56.77
CA LEU A 6 5.77 -6.93 55.38
C LEU A 6 6.62 -5.98 54.53
N LEU A 7 7.75 -6.48 54.06
CA LEU A 7 8.63 -5.72 53.15
C LEU A 7 8.06 -5.87 51.71
N LEU A 8 7.45 -4.81 51.19
CA LEU A 8 7.06 -4.74 49.78
C LEU A 8 8.29 -4.42 48.92
N THR A 9 8.78 -5.40 48.21
CA THR A 9 9.81 -5.25 47.20
C THR A 9 9.16 -4.69 45.93
N PHE A 10 9.40 -3.43 45.61
CA PHE A 10 9.05 -2.85 44.30
C PHE A 10 10.02 -3.42 43.26
N LEU A 11 9.53 -4.29 42.38
CA LEU A 11 10.20 -4.65 41.14
C LEU A 11 10.11 -3.46 40.19
N ALA A 12 11.23 -2.78 40.02
CA ALA A 12 11.39 -1.79 38.94
C ALA A 12 11.39 -2.53 37.60
N LEU A 13 10.31 -2.38 36.83
CA LEU A 13 10.29 -2.79 35.43
C LEU A 13 11.35 -1.95 34.67
N PRO A 14 12.21 -2.57 33.87
CA PRO A 14 13.14 -1.84 33.06
C PRO A 14 12.36 -0.98 32.06
N CYS A 15 12.54 0.33 32.10
CA CYS A 15 12.17 1.22 31.00
C CYS A 15 12.94 0.79 29.76
N VAL A 16 12.26 0.09 28.85
CA VAL A 16 12.80 -0.23 27.53
C VAL A 16 12.96 1.11 26.81
N GLY A 17 14.20 1.61 26.73
CA GLY A 17 14.54 2.82 26.03
C GLY A 17 14.21 2.70 24.55
N PHE A 18 13.23 3.48 24.08
CA PHE A 18 12.85 3.60 22.68
C PHE A 18 13.91 4.42 21.94
N GLY A 19 14.96 3.74 21.48
CA GLY A 19 16.00 4.25 20.61
C GLY A 19 16.27 3.30 19.46
N GLN A 20 15.22 2.64 18.92
CA GLN A 20 15.43 1.82 17.72
C GLN A 20 15.57 2.73 16.50
N ASN A 21 16.68 2.56 15.77
CA ASN A 21 16.85 3.22 14.49
C ASN A 21 15.70 2.84 13.55
N PRO A 22 15.14 3.81 12.79
CA PRO A 22 14.05 3.52 11.87
C PRO A 22 14.48 2.46 10.84
N PRO A 23 13.56 1.59 10.41
CA PRO A 23 13.86 0.54 9.44
C PRO A 23 14.50 1.10 8.17
N THR A 24 15.61 0.51 7.74
CA THR A 24 16.30 0.85 6.48
C THR A 24 15.72 0.11 5.27
N LYS A 25 14.91 -0.91 5.52
CA LYS A 25 14.24 -1.75 4.52
C LYS A 25 12.74 -1.82 4.80
N PRO A 26 11.91 -2.15 3.79
CA PRO A 26 10.49 -2.45 4.04
C PRO A 26 10.31 -3.59 5.04
N LEU A 27 9.25 -3.49 5.83
CA LEU A 27 8.83 -4.59 6.72
C LEU A 27 8.28 -5.75 5.89
N ALA A 28 8.74 -6.95 6.17
CA ALA A 28 8.30 -8.15 5.46
C ALA A 28 6.99 -8.71 6.03
N GLU A 29 6.23 -9.42 5.20
CA GLU A 29 5.14 -10.30 5.62
C GLU A 29 5.70 -11.56 6.32
N ASP A 30 4.86 -12.21 7.13
CA ASP A 30 5.19 -13.44 7.88
C ASP A 30 4.81 -14.74 7.14
N TRP A 31 4.51 -14.66 5.83
CA TRP A 31 4.19 -15.80 4.96
C TRP A 31 4.99 -15.77 3.66
N ASP A 32 5.18 -16.94 3.05
CA ASP A 32 5.77 -17.04 1.72
C ASP A 32 4.69 -16.94 0.64
N TYR A 33 4.73 -15.85 -0.10
CA TYR A 33 3.88 -15.64 -1.28
C TYR A 33 4.54 -16.11 -2.58
N ALA A 34 5.85 -16.38 -2.60
CA ALA A 34 6.57 -16.62 -3.84
C ALA A 34 6.11 -17.90 -4.56
N ALA A 35 5.98 -18.99 -3.84
CA ALA A 35 5.58 -20.27 -4.43
C ALA A 35 4.17 -20.25 -5.05
N PRO A 36 3.10 -19.77 -4.37
CA PRO A 36 1.79 -19.65 -4.99
C PRO A 36 1.78 -18.65 -6.15
N MET A 37 2.46 -17.50 -6.02
CA MET A 37 2.46 -16.48 -7.06
C MET A 37 3.23 -16.88 -8.32
N LYS A 38 4.27 -17.74 -8.24
CA LYS A 38 4.91 -18.34 -9.42
C LYS A 38 3.92 -19.14 -10.26
N LYS A 39 3.03 -19.90 -9.62
CA LYS A 39 1.99 -20.69 -10.33
C LYS A 39 0.98 -19.77 -11.04
N ILE A 40 0.65 -18.64 -10.44
CA ILE A 40 -0.21 -17.62 -11.05
C ILE A 40 0.54 -16.95 -12.21
N ALA A 41 1.75 -16.48 -11.98
CA ALA A 41 2.58 -15.80 -12.98
C ALA A 41 2.81 -16.61 -14.25
N ALA A 42 2.87 -17.93 -14.16
CA ALA A 42 3.01 -18.84 -15.31
C ALA A 42 1.80 -18.82 -16.27
N LYS A 43 0.63 -18.39 -15.79
CA LYS A 43 -0.61 -18.25 -16.58
C LYS A 43 -0.74 -16.90 -17.27
N PHE A 44 0.13 -15.95 -16.97
CA PHE A 44 0.04 -14.59 -17.48
C PHE A 44 0.13 -14.52 -19.01
N ARG A 45 -0.73 -13.66 -19.60
CA ARG A 45 -0.80 -13.43 -21.05
C ARG A 45 -0.93 -11.94 -21.40
N GLY A 46 -0.58 -11.08 -20.44
CA GLY A 46 -0.66 -9.63 -20.61
C GLY A 46 0.65 -8.99 -21.07
N THR A 47 0.87 -7.74 -20.66
CA THR A 47 2.04 -6.95 -21.02
C THR A 47 3.05 -6.92 -19.87
N GLU A 48 4.26 -7.40 -20.12
CA GLU A 48 5.34 -7.37 -19.15
C GLU A 48 5.66 -5.92 -18.73
N GLY A 49 5.96 -5.73 -17.45
CA GLY A 49 6.32 -4.44 -16.90
C GLY A 49 5.15 -3.50 -16.62
N VAL A 50 3.95 -3.76 -17.11
CA VAL A 50 2.78 -2.94 -16.75
C VAL A 50 2.38 -3.22 -15.30
N VAL A 51 2.57 -2.22 -14.45
CA VAL A 51 2.22 -2.25 -13.02
C VAL A 51 1.23 -1.15 -12.74
N ILE A 52 -0.07 -1.47 -12.67
CA ILE A 52 -1.10 -0.47 -12.41
C ILE A 52 -1.32 -0.23 -10.92
N HIS A 53 -1.77 0.98 -10.59
CA HIS A 53 -2.08 1.39 -9.22
C HIS A 53 -3.57 1.73 -9.12
N LEU A 54 -4.30 0.94 -8.34
CA LEU A 54 -5.72 1.15 -8.05
C LEU A 54 -5.86 1.82 -6.67
N GLY A 55 -6.75 2.80 -6.56
CA GLY A 55 -7.00 3.39 -5.25
C GLY A 55 -7.81 4.67 -5.29
N GLY A 56 -7.91 5.28 -4.10
CA GLY A 56 -8.65 6.49 -3.86
C GLY A 56 -7.85 7.78 -4.11
N SER A 57 -8.20 8.83 -3.33
CA SER A 57 -7.57 10.16 -3.40
C SER A 57 -6.06 10.12 -3.18
N MET A 58 -5.55 9.24 -2.34
CA MET A 58 -4.11 9.09 -2.09
C MET A 58 -3.36 8.44 -3.26
N THR A 59 -4.05 7.76 -4.16
CA THR A 59 -3.46 7.15 -5.36
C THR A 59 -3.45 8.13 -6.54
N ILE A 60 -4.53 8.91 -6.71
CA ILE A 60 -4.57 9.97 -7.75
C ILE A 60 -3.66 11.16 -7.40
N ALA A 61 -3.35 11.38 -6.13
CA ALA A 61 -2.57 12.54 -5.68
C ALA A 61 -1.19 12.61 -6.33
N ASN A 62 -0.84 13.80 -6.82
CA ASN A 62 0.45 14.07 -7.48
C ASN A 62 1.69 13.64 -6.65
N PRO A 63 1.75 13.78 -5.32
CA PRO A 63 2.88 13.34 -4.52
C PRO A 63 3.16 11.83 -4.62
N TYR A 64 2.12 10.99 -4.79
CA TYR A 64 2.31 9.56 -4.99
C TYR A 64 3.02 9.29 -6.33
N GLY A 65 4.09 8.56 -6.34
CA GLY A 65 4.90 8.31 -7.53
C GLY A 65 5.88 9.43 -7.90
N THR A 66 5.91 10.57 -7.20
CA THR A 66 6.87 11.64 -7.50
C THR A 66 8.30 11.15 -7.33
N TRP A 67 8.62 10.44 -6.23
CA TRP A 67 9.96 9.86 -6.07
C TRP A 67 10.29 8.88 -7.20
N ALA A 68 9.39 7.98 -7.53
CA ALA A 68 9.59 7.00 -8.61
C ALA A 68 9.95 7.68 -9.95
N ARG A 69 9.25 8.74 -10.31
CA ARG A 69 9.43 9.42 -11.61
C ARG A 69 10.62 10.39 -11.64
N SER A 70 10.82 11.18 -10.59
CA SER A 70 11.79 12.30 -10.60
C SER A 70 12.56 12.48 -9.30
N GLY A 71 12.47 11.55 -8.36
CA GLY A 71 13.16 11.64 -7.07
C GLY A 71 14.64 11.36 -7.17
N LYS A 72 15.35 11.74 -6.10
CA LYS A 72 16.80 11.59 -5.94
C LYS A 72 17.16 10.30 -5.19
N GLY A 73 18.44 9.91 -5.23
CA GLY A 73 18.99 8.82 -4.44
C GLY A 73 18.49 7.43 -4.86
N LYS A 74 18.13 7.25 -6.14
CA LYS A 74 17.80 5.94 -6.70
C LYS A 74 19.06 5.10 -6.83
N THR A 75 18.98 3.86 -6.38
CA THR A 75 20.02 2.86 -6.63
C THR A 75 19.92 2.34 -8.08
N PRO A 76 20.97 1.67 -8.61
CA PRO A 76 20.87 1.00 -9.90
C PRO A 76 19.71 -0.01 -9.99
N ASP A 77 19.37 -0.69 -8.89
CA ASP A 77 18.23 -1.60 -8.81
C ASP A 77 16.89 -0.86 -8.90
N ASP A 78 16.79 0.31 -8.24
CA ASP A 78 15.60 1.17 -8.34
C ASP A 78 15.42 1.65 -9.78
N GLU A 79 16.48 2.09 -10.45
CA GLU A 79 16.41 2.53 -11.84
C GLU A 79 16.02 1.39 -12.79
N ALA A 80 16.57 0.20 -12.58
CA ALA A 80 16.27 -0.98 -13.38
C ALA A 80 14.80 -1.41 -13.23
N ILE A 81 14.26 -1.42 -12.01
CA ILE A 81 12.84 -1.77 -11.80
C ILE A 81 11.90 -0.70 -12.34
N LEU A 82 12.21 0.59 -12.15
CA LEU A 82 11.41 1.68 -12.67
C LEU A 82 11.38 1.70 -14.21
N LYS A 83 12.49 1.39 -14.86
CA LYS A 83 12.55 1.22 -16.31
C LYS A 83 11.68 0.03 -16.76
N TRP A 84 11.74 -1.09 -16.06
CA TRP A 84 10.88 -2.25 -16.33
C TRP A 84 9.40 -1.91 -16.13
N MET A 85 9.06 -1.05 -15.14
CA MET A 85 7.70 -0.56 -14.89
C MET A 85 7.23 0.49 -15.90
N HIS A 86 7.99 0.79 -16.94
CA HIS A 86 7.68 1.84 -17.94
C HIS A 86 7.41 3.23 -17.35
N THR A 87 8.00 3.57 -16.21
CA THR A 87 7.69 4.78 -15.43
C THR A 87 7.92 6.10 -16.19
N ASP A 88 8.71 6.10 -17.27
CA ASP A 88 9.03 7.25 -18.11
C ASP A 88 8.16 7.39 -19.35
N LYS A 89 7.29 6.42 -19.66
CA LYS A 89 6.55 6.35 -20.94
C LYS A 89 5.40 7.36 -21.05
N LYS A 90 4.75 7.68 -19.92
CA LYS A 90 3.57 8.57 -19.87
C LYS A 90 2.45 8.13 -20.82
N ASP A 91 2.23 6.84 -20.91
CA ASP A 91 1.21 6.20 -21.73
C ASP A 91 0.49 5.08 -20.98
N LYS A 92 -0.32 4.27 -21.67
CA LYS A 92 -1.09 3.16 -21.07
C LYS A 92 -0.24 2.05 -20.45
N THR A 93 1.07 2.05 -20.66
CA THR A 93 2.00 1.08 -20.04
C THR A 93 2.60 1.59 -18.74
N ASP A 94 2.54 2.89 -18.48
CA ASP A 94 3.01 3.53 -17.25
C ASP A 94 1.89 3.64 -16.21
N GLY A 95 1.91 2.76 -15.22
CA GLY A 95 0.90 2.75 -14.17
C GLY A 95 0.87 4.02 -13.32
N TRP A 96 2.00 4.71 -13.16
CA TRP A 96 2.04 6.01 -12.48
C TRP A 96 1.35 7.10 -13.29
N TRP A 97 1.43 7.06 -14.61
CA TRP A 97 0.69 7.93 -15.50
C TRP A 97 -0.81 7.63 -15.44
N LEU A 98 -1.17 6.34 -15.51
CA LEU A 98 -2.56 5.89 -15.46
C LEU A 98 -3.29 6.29 -14.18
N CYS A 99 -2.64 6.21 -13.02
CA CYS A 99 -3.30 6.50 -11.74
C CYS A 99 -3.35 8.00 -11.40
N ARG A 100 -2.57 8.86 -12.10
CA ARG A 100 -2.42 10.29 -11.76
C ARG A 100 -2.94 11.23 -12.82
N THR A 101 -3.00 10.82 -14.10
CA THR A 101 -3.50 11.66 -15.17
C THR A 101 -5.01 11.75 -15.09
N GLU A 102 -5.50 12.89 -14.65
CA GLU A 102 -6.95 13.12 -14.52
C GLU A 102 -7.63 13.11 -15.90
N VAL A 103 -8.65 12.27 -16.01
CA VAL A 103 -9.57 12.21 -17.16
C VAL A 103 -10.74 13.16 -16.95
N VAL A 104 -11.21 13.24 -15.70
CA VAL A 104 -12.12 14.26 -15.18
C VAL A 104 -11.67 14.65 -13.78
N PRO A 105 -12.13 15.77 -13.20
CA PRO A 105 -11.73 16.21 -11.86
C PRO A 105 -11.87 15.07 -10.83
N TYR A 106 -10.79 14.81 -10.10
CA TYR A 106 -10.68 13.77 -9.06
C TYR A 106 -10.80 12.32 -9.55
N ARG A 107 -10.67 12.04 -10.85
CA ARG A 107 -10.63 10.71 -11.43
C ARG A 107 -9.54 10.60 -12.51
N ALA A 108 -8.65 9.67 -12.36
CA ALA A 108 -7.68 9.21 -13.37
C ALA A 108 -8.18 7.91 -14.07
N HIS A 109 -7.31 7.23 -14.79
CA HIS A 109 -7.67 5.99 -15.50
C HIS A 109 -7.89 4.81 -14.55
N THR A 110 -7.14 4.73 -13.43
CA THR A 110 -7.16 3.61 -12.49
C THR A 110 -7.40 4.03 -11.04
N SER A 111 -7.72 5.29 -10.79
CA SER A 111 -7.96 5.82 -9.44
C SER A 111 -9.06 6.87 -9.44
N GLU A 112 -9.81 6.95 -8.34
CA GLU A 112 -10.88 7.95 -8.16
C GLU A 112 -10.99 8.35 -6.69
N SER A 113 -11.03 9.65 -6.39
CA SER A 113 -11.26 10.15 -5.03
C SER A 113 -12.60 9.67 -4.49
N GLY A 114 -12.61 9.12 -3.29
CA GLY A 114 -13.81 8.54 -2.69
C GLY A 114 -14.04 7.06 -3.04
N LEU A 115 -13.06 6.37 -3.64
CA LEU A 115 -13.18 4.97 -4.01
C LEU A 115 -13.41 4.10 -2.78
N LYS A 116 -14.47 3.24 -2.85
CA LYS A 116 -14.76 2.15 -1.93
C LYS A 116 -14.55 0.81 -2.60
N ALA A 117 -14.38 -0.26 -1.81
CA ALA A 117 -14.17 -1.61 -2.33
C ALA A 117 -15.29 -2.07 -3.28
N THR A 118 -16.56 -1.79 -2.95
CA THR A 118 -17.69 -2.16 -3.80
C THR A 118 -17.67 -1.46 -5.17
N MET A 119 -17.07 -0.26 -5.27
CA MET A 119 -16.96 0.48 -6.54
C MET A 119 -15.98 -0.17 -7.53
N LEU A 120 -15.10 -1.06 -7.09
CA LEU A 120 -14.27 -1.87 -7.98
C LEU A 120 -15.13 -2.72 -8.92
N PHE A 121 -16.37 -3.02 -8.57
CA PHE A 121 -17.28 -3.85 -9.36
C PHE A 121 -18.44 -3.07 -9.99
N ALA A 122 -18.89 -2.01 -9.32
CA ALA A 122 -19.99 -1.18 -9.81
C ALA A 122 -19.52 -0.02 -10.70
N GLY A 123 -18.21 0.27 -10.67
CA GLY A 123 -17.65 1.51 -11.22
C GLY A 123 -17.71 2.66 -10.22
N GLY A 124 -16.83 3.65 -10.39
CA GLY A 124 -16.74 4.82 -9.53
C GLY A 124 -17.86 5.84 -9.77
N LYS A 125 -18.11 6.70 -8.79
CA LYS A 125 -19.11 7.78 -8.86
C LYS A 125 -18.81 8.81 -9.95
N ARG A 126 -17.54 8.95 -10.35
CA ARG A 126 -17.07 9.84 -11.42
C ARG A 126 -16.79 9.10 -12.74
N GLY A 127 -17.30 7.86 -12.85
CA GLY A 127 -17.16 7.04 -14.03
C GLY A 127 -15.82 6.30 -14.12
N LEU A 128 -15.16 6.01 -12.98
CA LEU A 128 -14.05 5.05 -12.99
C LEU A 128 -14.60 3.71 -13.52
N PRO A 129 -13.96 3.10 -14.53
CA PRO A 129 -14.39 1.79 -15.01
C PRO A 129 -14.33 0.73 -13.90
N THR A 130 -15.08 -0.36 -14.08
CA THR A 130 -14.97 -1.53 -13.18
C THR A 130 -13.56 -2.11 -13.23
N LEU A 131 -13.15 -2.80 -12.15
CA LEU A 131 -11.87 -3.48 -12.08
C LEU A 131 -11.66 -4.42 -13.28
N GLU A 132 -12.68 -5.19 -13.64
CA GLU A 132 -12.63 -6.10 -14.78
C GLU A 132 -12.25 -5.37 -16.07
N LYS A 133 -12.95 -4.26 -16.37
CA LYS A 133 -12.63 -3.44 -17.56
C LYS A 133 -11.22 -2.83 -17.50
N ILE A 134 -10.79 -2.35 -16.34
CA ILE A 134 -9.42 -1.82 -16.18
C ILE A 134 -8.39 -2.92 -16.48
N LEU A 135 -8.59 -4.12 -15.95
CA LEU A 135 -7.70 -5.26 -16.18
C LEU A 135 -7.66 -5.68 -17.65
N ASP A 136 -8.81 -5.68 -18.33
CA ASP A 136 -8.90 -6.06 -19.73
C ASP A 136 -8.27 -5.02 -20.66
N ASP A 137 -8.41 -3.72 -20.33
CA ASP A 137 -7.84 -2.62 -21.11
C ASP A 137 -6.31 -2.50 -20.92
N THR A 138 -5.78 -2.80 -19.73
CA THR A 138 -4.37 -2.58 -19.40
C THR A 138 -3.53 -3.86 -19.41
N LYS A 139 -4.15 -5.02 -19.23
CA LYS A 139 -3.51 -6.35 -19.17
C LYS A 139 -2.25 -6.35 -18.29
N PRO A 140 -2.32 -5.90 -17.03
CA PRO A 140 -1.16 -5.62 -16.21
C PRO A 140 -0.47 -6.88 -15.72
N ARG A 141 0.85 -6.79 -15.53
CA ARG A 141 1.65 -7.84 -14.88
C ARG A 141 1.47 -7.87 -13.38
N MET A 142 1.32 -6.67 -12.77
CA MET A 142 1.06 -6.52 -11.35
C MET A 142 0.01 -5.42 -11.12
N VAL A 143 -0.73 -5.53 -10.03
CA VAL A 143 -1.76 -4.56 -9.63
C VAL A 143 -1.56 -4.20 -8.16
N THR A 144 -1.20 -2.96 -7.86
CA THR A 144 -1.22 -2.48 -6.48
C THR A 144 -2.59 -1.94 -6.14
N ILE A 145 -3.13 -2.26 -4.96
CA ILE A 145 -4.47 -1.84 -4.53
C ILE A 145 -4.36 -1.17 -3.16
N GLU A 146 -4.76 0.10 -3.07
CA GLU A 146 -4.99 0.79 -1.80
C GLU A 146 -6.43 1.32 -1.80
N CYS A 147 -7.31 0.64 -1.06
CA CYS A 147 -8.73 0.95 -0.98
C CYS A 147 -9.23 0.62 0.43
N GLY A 148 -10.15 1.44 0.96
CA GLY A 148 -10.79 1.15 2.23
C GLY A 148 -10.92 2.34 3.19
N ILE A 149 -10.18 3.45 3.01
CA ILE A 149 -10.32 4.61 3.91
C ILE A 149 -11.77 5.15 3.92
N TYR A 150 -12.42 5.20 2.77
CA TYR A 150 -13.82 5.62 2.65
C TYR A 150 -14.81 4.53 3.08
N ASP A 151 -14.42 3.25 3.02
CA ASP A 151 -15.19 2.16 3.62
C ASP A 151 -15.22 2.29 5.15
N VAL A 152 -14.07 2.62 5.76
CA VAL A 152 -13.96 2.91 7.19
C VAL A 152 -14.79 4.15 7.55
N GLU A 153 -14.62 5.27 6.83
CA GLU A 153 -15.28 6.56 7.09
C GLU A 153 -16.79 6.44 7.00
N ASP A 154 -17.31 5.83 5.94
CA ASP A 154 -18.75 5.71 5.67
C ASP A 154 -19.44 4.53 6.39
N GLY A 155 -18.71 3.75 7.18
CA GLY A 155 -19.31 2.69 7.97
C GLY A 155 -19.64 1.42 7.20
N THR A 156 -18.94 1.13 6.10
CA THR A 156 -19.11 -0.16 5.39
C THR A 156 -18.95 -1.33 6.37
N PRO A 157 -19.86 -2.33 6.38
CA PRO A 157 -19.68 -3.53 7.18
C PRO A 157 -18.39 -4.27 6.79
N ILE A 158 -17.61 -4.69 7.78
CA ILE A 158 -16.30 -5.31 7.55
C ILE A 158 -16.38 -6.57 6.69
N ASP A 159 -17.43 -7.38 6.85
CA ASP A 159 -17.63 -8.60 6.05
C ASP A 159 -17.90 -8.27 4.59
N ALA A 160 -18.65 -7.21 4.30
CA ALA A 160 -18.89 -6.74 2.94
C ALA A 160 -17.58 -6.25 2.30
N TYR A 161 -16.79 -5.44 3.03
CA TYR A 161 -15.47 -4.99 2.60
C TYR A 161 -14.53 -6.16 2.32
N ARG A 162 -14.44 -7.12 3.27
CA ARG A 162 -13.64 -8.33 3.14
C ARG A 162 -14.01 -9.13 1.89
N LYS A 163 -15.30 -9.34 1.65
CA LYS A 163 -15.81 -10.04 0.47
C LYS A 163 -15.40 -9.33 -0.83
N ASP A 164 -15.57 -8.01 -0.89
CA ASP A 164 -15.24 -7.24 -2.10
C ASP A 164 -13.73 -7.24 -2.35
N MET A 165 -12.89 -7.03 -1.33
CA MET A 165 -11.44 -7.09 -1.50
C MET A 165 -10.96 -8.49 -1.90
N ALA A 166 -11.53 -9.54 -1.32
CA ALA A 166 -11.24 -10.92 -1.70
C ALA A 166 -11.56 -11.18 -3.18
N ARG A 167 -12.74 -10.76 -3.63
CA ARG A 167 -13.18 -10.86 -5.04
C ARG A 167 -12.26 -10.07 -5.98
N ALA A 168 -11.78 -8.89 -5.54
CA ALA A 168 -10.85 -8.09 -6.35
C ALA A 168 -9.53 -8.84 -6.58
N LEU A 169 -8.99 -9.48 -5.54
CA LEU A 169 -7.79 -10.31 -5.69
C LEU A 169 -8.04 -11.50 -6.63
N ASP A 170 -9.16 -12.19 -6.48
CA ASP A 170 -9.50 -13.36 -7.30
C ASP A 170 -9.54 -12.97 -8.79
N LEU A 171 -10.18 -11.86 -9.16
CA LEU A 171 -10.21 -11.34 -10.54
C LEU A 171 -8.83 -11.04 -11.13
N ILE A 172 -7.89 -10.55 -10.31
CA ILE A 172 -6.52 -10.27 -10.74
C ILE A 172 -5.75 -11.59 -10.94
N LEU A 173 -5.85 -12.51 -9.97
CA LEU A 173 -5.19 -13.81 -10.00
C LEU A 173 -5.66 -14.68 -11.18
N GLU A 174 -6.94 -14.64 -11.52
CA GLU A 174 -7.52 -15.35 -12.68
C GLU A 174 -6.86 -14.94 -14.00
N ARG A 175 -6.40 -13.71 -14.13
CA ARG A 175 -5.68 -13.17 -15.30
C ARG A 175 -4.19 -13.47 -15.30
N GLY A 176 -3.69 -14.20 -14.29
CA GLY A 176 -2.26 -14.47 -14.12
C GLY A 176 -1.45 -13.26 -13.66
N ALA A 177 -2.09 -12.15 -13.33
CA ALA A 177 -1.46 -10.97 -12.76
C ALA A 177 -1.25 -11.14 -11.25
N ILE A 178 -0.25 -10.44 -10.70
CA ILE A 178 0.08 -10.51 -9.28
C ILE A 178 -0.52 -9.30 -8.56
N PRO A 179 -1.49 -9.50 -7.66
CA PRO A 179 -1.97 -8.41 -6.80
C PRO A 179 -0.95 -8.11 -5.71
N ILE A 180 -0.79 -6.83 -5.37
CA ILE A 180 -0.03 -6.32 -4.23
C ILE A 180 -1.00 -5.48 -3.41
N LEU A 181 -1.47 -6.01 -2.28
CA LEU A 181 -2.33 -5.25 -1.39
C LEU A 181 -1.54 -4.16 -0.66
N ASN A 182 -2.20 -3.03 -0.38
CA ASN A 182 -1.74 -2.07 0.60
C ASN A 182 -2.72 -2.03 1.75
N THR A 183 -2.23 -2.03 2.99
CA THR A 183 -3.09 -1.68 4.12
C THR A 183 -3.48 -0.21 4.07
N ILE A 184 -4.64 0.12 4.63
CA ILE A 184 -5.12 1.48 4.81
C ILE A 184 -4.16 2.18 5.80
N PRO A 185 -3.64 3.39 5.50
CA PRO A 185 -2.83 4.11 6.47
C PRO A 185 -3.63 4.41 7.75
N PRO A 186 -2.97 4.58 8.92
CA PRO A 186 -3.69 4.78 10.17
C PRO A 186 -4.57 6.03 10.13
N PHE A 187 -5.85 5.89 10.47
CA PHE A 187 -6.82 6.98 10.46
C PHE A 187 -7.19 7.36 11.91
N LYS A 188 -6.67 8.50 12.39
CA LYS A 188 -6.78 8.89 13.80
C LYS A 188 -8.22 8.92 14.32
N ALA A 189 -9.16 9.45 13.55
CA ALA A 189 -10.56 9.58 13.96
C ALA A 189 -11.28 8.22 14.11
N GLN A 190 -10.82 7.18 13.43
CA GLN A 190 -11.38 5.84 13.46
C GLN A 190 -10.27 4.77 13.55
N PHE A 191 -9.30 5.00 14.43
CA PHE A 191 -8.08 4.22 14.50
C PHE A 191 -8.33 2.72 14.70
N GLU A 192 -9.12 2.35 15.71
CA GLU A 192 -9.41 0.93 16.00
C GLU A 192 -10.20 0.25 14.87
N LYS A 193 -11.12 0.98 14.24
CA LYS A 193 -11.85 0.44 13.09
C LYS A 193 -10.91 0.23 11.89
N THR A 194 -10.00 1.18 11.63
CA THR A 194 -8.98 1.03 10.57
C THR A 194 -8.11 -0.20 10.80
N LYS A 195 -7.70 -0.46 12.06
CA LYS A 195 -6.95 -1.67 12.41
C LYS A 195 -7.72 -2.96 12.09
N GLN A 196 -9.03 -3.01 12.38
CA GLN A 196 -9.86 -4.18 12.05
C GLN A 196 -9.91 -4.42 10.53
N PHE A 197 -10.05 -3.37 9.73
CA PHE A 197 -10.03 -3.46 8.28
C PHE A 197 -8.66 -3.90 7.75
N ASN A 198 -7.58 -3.40 8.33
CA ASN A 198 -6.22 -3.79 7.97
C ASN A 198 -5.93 -5.24 8.35
N GLU A 199 -6.44 -5.72 9.48
CA GLU A 199 -6.33 -7.13 9.84
C GLU A 199 -7.07 -8.02 8.85
N ALA A 200 -8.26 -7.61 8.40
CA ALA A 200 -8.96 -8.32 7.34
C ALA A 200 -8.14 -8.38 6.04
N LEU A 201 -7.45 -7.31 5.66
CA LEU A 201 -6.56 -7.30 4.48
C LEU A 201 -5.36 -8.26 4.66
N ARG A 202 -4.71 -8.29 5.83
CA ARG A 202 -3.61 -9.22 6.14
C ARG A 202 -4.06 -10.67 6.04
N VAL A 203 -5.24 -10.97 6.61
CA VAL A 203 -5.84 -12.31 6.54
C VAL A 203 -6.10 -12.71 5.09
N ILE A 204 -6.76 -11.86 4.30
CA ILE A 204 -7.04 -12.13 2.88
C ILE A 204 -5.75 -12.34 2.08
N ALA A 205 -4.73 -11.51 2.32
CA ALA A 205 -3.45 -11.63 1.65
C ALA A 205 -2.76 -12.97 1.97
N LYS A 206 -2.75 -13.34 3.24
CA LYS A 206 -2.17 -14.61 3.71
C LYS A 206 -2.91 -15.82 3.18
N GLU A 207 -4.24 -15.83 3.24
CA GLU A 207 -5.10 -16.91 2.72
C GLU A 207 -4.88 -17.17 1.22
N ARG A 208 -4.62 -16.12 0.44
CA ARG A 208 -4.36 -16.21 -1.01
C ARG A 208 -2.89 -16.31 -1.37
N GLY A 209 -1.99 -16.23 -0.38
CA GLY A 209 -0.56 -16.20 -0.60
C GLY A 209 -0.15 -15.04 -1.51
N THR A 210 -0.72 -13.84 -1.33
CA THR A 210 -0.38 -12.65 -2.10
C THR A 210 0.55 -11.72 -1.31
N PRO A 211 1.44 -10.95 -1.99
CA PRO A 211 2.27 -9.96 -1.33
C PRO A 211 1.44 -8.78 -0.80
N ILE A 212 1.90 -8.16 0.28
CA ILE A 212 1.29 -6.98 0.90
C ILE A 212 2.33 -5.90 1.19
N ILE A 213 1.94 -4.64 1.04
CA ILE A 213 2.62 -3.48 1.61
C ILE A 213 1.86 -3.09 2.87
N ASP A 214 2.43 -3.39 4.04
CA ASP A 214 1.80 -3.06 5.31
C ASP A 214 2.07 -1.60 5.69
N LEU A 215 1.42 -0.68 4.97
CA LEU A 215 1.63 0.76 5.12
C LEU A 215 1.27 1.27 6.52
N GLU A 216 0.24 0.70 7.16
CA GLU A 216 -0.09 1.03 8.55
C GLU A 216 1.09 0.70 9.48
N ARG A 217 1.60 -0.53 9.43
CA ARG A 217 2.71 -0.96 10.28
C ARG A 217 3.99 -0.17 9.98
N GLU A 218 4.26 0.14 8.70
CA GLU A 218 5.40 0.98 8.31
C GLU A 218 5.32 2.38 8.91
N ILE A 219 4.15 3.02 8.88
CA ILE A 219 3.93 4.34 9.46
C ILE A 219 4.12 4.30 10.97
N LEU A 220 3.44 3.37 11.65
CA LEU A 220 3.46 3.26 13.12
C LEU A 220 4.84 2.86 13.65
N THR A 221 5.59 2.00 12.93
CA THR A 221 6.96 1.62 13.32
C THR A 221 7.94 2.78 13.16
N ARG A 222 7.80 3.58 12.10
CA ARG A 222 8.71 4.71 11.85
C ARG A 222 8.43 5.92 12.72
N ARG A 223 7.18 6.12 13.13
CA ARG A 223 6.70 7.27 13.92
C ARG A 223 5.63 6.80 14.92
N PRO A 224 6.00 6.02 15.96
CA PRO A 224 5.02 5.44 16.88
C PRO A 224 4.19 6.49 17.63
N ASP A 225 4.79 7.62 17.99
CA ASP A 225 4.17 8.62 18.87
C ASP A 225 3.57 9.81 18.11
N ASP A 226 4.09 10.12 16.92
CA ASP A 226 3.81 11.37 16.20
C ASP A 226 3.57 11.19 14.69
N TRP A 227 3.10 10.00 14.28
CA TRP A 227 2.73 9.73 12.88
C TRP A 227 1.67 10.70 12.35
N PHE A 228 0.71 11.10 13.22
CA PHE A 228 -0.32 12.07 12.87
C PHE A 228 0.24 13.49 12.89
N GLY A 229 0.03 14.24 11.83
CA GLY A 229 0.67 15.54 11.57
C GLY A 229 2.00 15.43 10.83
N THR A 230 2.66 14.27 10.87
CA THR A 230 3.97 14.06 10.21
C THR A 230 3.87 13.20 8.95
N LEU A 231 3.35 11.97 9.06
CA LEU A 231 3.16 11.06 7.91
C LEU A 231 1.73 11.04 7.42
N MET A 232 0.78 11.35 8.30
CA MET A 232 -0.65 11.45 8.01
C MET A 232 -1.21 12.80 8.47
N ASN A 233 -2.13 13.33 7.68
CA ASN A 233 -2.96 14.46 8.06
C ASN A 233 -4.42 14.21 7.69
N ARG A 234 -5.32 14.15 8.68
CA ARG A 234 -6.70 13.69 8.51
C ARG A 234 -6.74 12.30 7.88
N ILE A 235 -7.27 12.17 6.66
CA ILE A 235 -7.38 10.91 5.88
C ILE A 235 -6.31 10.79 4.79
N HIS A 236 -5.37 11.73 4.68
CA HIS A 236 -4.36 11.76 3.62
C HIS A 236 -2.95 11.62 4.16
N LEU A 237 -2.08 11.04 3.36
CA LEU A 237 -0.64 11.06 3.56
C LEU A 237 -0.11 12.50 3.43
N THR A 238 0.94 12.83 4.16
CA THR A 238 1.62 14.13 4.02
C THR A 238 2.56 14.13 2.83
N ALA A 239 2.64 15.27 2.13
CA ALA A 239 3.54 15.39 0.99
C ALA A 239 5.01 15.54 1.44
N GLY A 240 5.32 16.50 2.29
CA GLY A 240 6.71 16.76 2.67
C GLY A 240 7.60 16.95 1.43
N ASN A 241 8.88 16.52 1.52
CA ASN A 241 9.79 16.50 0.37
C ASN A 241 9.73 15.13 -0.34
N VAL A 242 8.72 14.94 -1.16
CA VAL A 242 8.43 13.67 -1.86
C VAL A 242 9.50 13.26 -2.89
N SER A 243 10.41 14.15 -3.27
CA SER A 243 11.48 13.87 -4.23
C SER A 243 12.86 13.65 -3.57
N ALA A 244 12.95 13.74 -2.24
CA ALA A 244 14.21 13.52 -1.54
C ALA A 244 14.72 12.08 -1.72
N GLU A 245 16.00 11.87 -1.43
CA GLU A 245 16.58 10.54 -1.29
C GLU A 245 15.83 9.75 -0.20
N PRO A 246 15.50 8.45 -0.41
CA PRO A 246 14.70 7.66 0.52
C PRO A 246 15.54 7.14 1.71
N THR A 247 16.24 8.04 2.39
CA THR A 247 16.94 7.71 3.64
C THR A 247 15.92 7.39 4.75
N PRO A 248 16.29 6.61 5.78
CA PRO A 248 15.41 6.35 6.92
C PRO A 248 14.83 7.62 7.51
N GLU A 249 15.62 8.70 7.57
CA GLU A 249 15.19 9.98 8.09
C GLU A 249 14.15 10.66 7.17
N ASN A 250 14.36 10.69 5.86
CA ASN A 250 13.43 11.31 4.92
C ASN A 250 12.12 10.54 4.82
N LEU A 251 12.17 9.21 4.86
CA LEU A 251 10.98 8.34 4.88
C LEU A 251 10.10 8.51 6.14
N ARG A 252 10.61 9.18 7.18
CA ARG A 252 9.85 9.57 8.38
C ARG A 252 9.19 10.95 8.28
N LYS A 253 9.37 11.69 7.17
CA LYS A 253 8.93 13.09 7.00
C LYS A 253 7.85 13.24 5.92
N SER A 254 7.61 12.22 5.09
CA SER A 254 6.64 12.26 4.01
C SER A 254 5.92 10.91 3.87
N GLY A 255 4.63 10.90 4.13
CA GLY A 255 3.81 9.68 3.96
C GLY A 255 3.71 9.26 2.49
N TYR A 256 3.61 10.20 1.56
CA TYR A 256 3.57 9.89 0.13
C TYR A 256 4.90 9.37 -0.39
N GLN A 257 6.04 9.92 0.07
CA GLN A 257 7.36 9.39 -0.30
C GLN A 257 7.52 7.95 0.22
N LEU A 258 7.17 7.73 1.49
CA LEU A 258 7.22 6.40 2.10
C LEU A 258 6.40 5.39 1.27
N ARG A 259 5.13 5.69 0.98
CA ARG A 259 4.27 4.80 0.21
C ARG A 259 4.81 4.55 -1.20
N GLY A 260 5.27 5.60 -1.89
CA GLY A 260 5.83 5.48 -3.24
C GLY A 260 7.09 4.61 -3.26
N TRP A 261 8.00 4.82 -2.31
CA TRP A 261 9.20 4.01 -2.17
C TRP A 261 8.87 2.55 -1.83
N LEU A 262 7.99 2.30 -0.85
CA LEU A 262 7.53 0.94 -0.51
C LEU A 262 6.92 0.21 -1.72
N THR A 263 6.17 0.92 -2.56
CA THR A 263 5.59 0.35 -3.78
C THR A 263 6.67 -0.13 -4.74
N VAL A 264 7.69 0.70 -5.00
CA VAL A 264 8.81 0.33 -5.88
C VAL A 264 9.59 -0.85 -5.31
N GLN A 265 9.91 -0.82 -4.00
CA GLN A 265 10.63 -1.92 -3.35
C GLN A 265 9.85 -3.24 -3.39
N LYS A 266 8.54 -3.20 -3.14
CA LYS A 266 7.70 -4.41 -3.20
C LYS A 266 7.58 -4.96 -4.63
N VAL A 267 7.42 -4.10 -5.62
CA VAL A 267 7.42 -4.53 -7.04
C VAL A 267 8.76 -5.18 -7.43
N ALA A 268 9.88 -4.60 -6.99
CA ALA A 268 11.22 -5.18 -7.23
C ALA A 268 11.37 -6.55 -6.55
N GLU A 269 10.91 -6.66 -5.29
CA GLU A 269 10.90 -7.92 -4.55
C GLU A 269 10.07 -8.99 -5.25
N VAL A 270 8.81 -8.66 -5.62
CA VAL A 270 7.90 -9.58 -6.33
C VAL A 270 8.50 -10.01 -7.66
N LYS A 271 9.05 -9.07 -8.44
CA LYS A 271 9.72 -9.41 -9.71
C LYS A 271 10.84 -10.44 -9.49
N ARG A 272 11.73 -10.20 -8.54
CA ARG A 272 12.88 -11.08 -8.26
C ARG A 272 12.46 -12.45 -7.74
N ARG A 273 11.41 -12.53 -6.88
CA ARG A 273 10.99 -13.77 -6.22
C ARG A 273 10.00 -14.61 -7.01
N VAL A 274 9.25 -13.98 -7.92
CA VAL A 274 8.08 -14.59 -8.58
C VAL A 274 8.29 -14.74 -10.10
N LEU A 275 8.90 -13.73 -10.74
CA LEU A 275 9.09 -13.67 -12.20
C LEU A 275 10.48 -14.12 -12.60
#